data_9dbbe647b6ee2274533703d3dabab6ec
#
_entry.id   9dbbe647b6ee2274533703d3dabab6ec
#
_cell.length_a   1.000
_cell.length_b   1.000
_cell.length_c   1.000
_cell.angle_alpha   90.00
_cell.angle_beta   90.00
_cell.angle_gamma   90.00
#
_symmetry.space_group_name_H-M   'P 1'
#
loop_
_entity.id
_entity.type
_entity.pdbx_description
1 polymer ?
#
loop_
_entity_poly.entity_id
_entity_poly.type
_entity_poly.pdbx_seq_one_letter_code
_entity_poly.pdbx_strand_id
1 'polypeptide(L)'
;MDLNRETSRAKVDVVDLPPMPEWIRPEKFFHSHLHTVFSLRDGMIPVAGLVEQAKERGQRVVAATDHGLLGAAYELYWRANKAGLLPMIGLEAYTSPYRDDLLRDRERLRNVKIFKDKKERERLRRALSRVYHLVLLAHNQTGYYNLLKIHNEAQANGFYRNARTTNERVMANAEGLVISTACFAGEVPQLVLRDSWAEARHLVGRFKEAFPGRFFIELMLIEWDKQVELNRRLIRLAKETRTPLIFSCDAHYLRKEDAELHPILLNIDSIRAGKSLDALAAEDNVWEFEARDLFVKDVTEIWASFYRTHRNEEFTEDIFRGCLENLEYIASLARPMRLEHTPRLPMRADAEEELWRRCRDGLEVRLADSRISVERRGDYEERLAFEMKIILMLQSADYMLLFSDVAQFCDEHGIARGPGRGSVGGSLVAWLAGITQVDSIRHGLLFERFLDLERLPKMRLGL
;
A
#
# COMPACT_ATOMS: atom_id res chain seq x y z
N MET A 1 18.56 40.69 3.70
CA MET A 1 18.44 40.86 2.26
C MET A 1 17.03 40.48 1.87
N ASP A 2 16.34 41.44 1.28
CA ASP A 2 14.89 41.48 1.13
C ASP A 2 14.27 40.26 0.47
N LEU A 3 13.38 39.59 1.20
CA LEU A 3 12.47 38.56 0.70
C LEU A 3 11.20 39.22 0.11
N ASN A 4 11.36 40.17 -0.80
CA ASN A 4 10.27 40.76 -1.57
C ASN A 4 10.38 40.28 -3.03
N ARG A 5 10.06 39.00 -3.29
CA ARG A 5 9.43 38.61 -4.53
C ARG A 5 7.92 38.59 -4.28
N GLU A 6 7.28 39.69 -4.58
CA GLU A 6 5.84 39.73 -4.85
C GLU A 6 5.55 38.80 -6.02
N THR A 7 5.32 37.52 -5.75
CA THR A 7 4.46 36.74 -6.61
C THR A 7 3.13 37.45 -6.60
N SER A 8 2.65 37.89 -7.76
CA SER A 8 1.34 38.50 -7.94
C SER A 8 0.28 37.50 -7.43
N ARG A 9 0.05 37.51 -6.13
CA ARG A 9 -1.17 36.96 -5.53
C ARG A 9 -2.27 37.87 -6.07
N ALA A 10 -3.00 37.39 -7.09
CA ALA A 10 -4.32 37.91 -7.31
C ALA A 10 -4.98 37.94 -5.95
N LYS A 11 -5.37 39.13 -5.47
CA LYS A 11 -6.23 39.28 -4.30
C LYS A 11 -7.48 38.49 -4.66
N VAL A 12 -7.59 37.29 -4.12
CA VAL A 12 -8.85 36.57 -4.16
C VAL A 12 -9.77 37.43 -3.31
N ASP A 13 -10.69 38.12 -3.96
CA ASP A 13 -11.76 38.83 -3.28
C ASP A 13 -12.34 37.86 -2.27
N VAL A 14 -12.55 38.34 -1.03
CA VAL A 14 -13.22 37.57 0.02
C VAL A 14 -14.65 37.38 -0.50
N VAL A 15 -14.88 36.34 -1.27
CA VAL A 15 -16.21 35.92 -1.65
C VAL A 15 -16.86 35.47 -0.36
N ASP A 16 -17.84 36.24 0.13
CA ASP A 16 -18.68 35.84 1.25
C ASP A 16 -19.30 34.49 0.88
N LEU A 17 -18.79 33.42 1.53
CA LEU A 17 -19.34 32.10 1.32
C LEU A 17 -20.78 32.09 1.81
N PRO A 18 -21.73 31.58 1.04
CA PRO A 18 -23.06 31.36 1.57
C PRO A 18 -23.00 30.39 2.73
N PRO A 19 -23.95 30.48 3.68
CA PRO A 19 -24.04 29.50 4.74
C PRO A 19 -24.10 28.10 4.14
N MET A 20 -23.34 27.17 4.73
CA MET A 20 -23.33 25.78 4.28
C MET A 20 -24.75 25.20 4.35
N PRO A 21 -25.27 24.62 3.29
CA PRO A 21 -26.60 24.03 3.30
C PRO A 21 -26.75 22.91 4.33
N GLU A 22 -27.90 22.79 4.97
CA GLU A 22 -28.19 21.78 6.00
C GLU A 22 -28.07 20.33 5.52
N TRP A 23 -28.17 20.09 4.21
CA TRP A 23 -28.00 18.74 3.64
C TRP A 23 -26.53 18.31 3.57
N ILE A 24 -25.57 19.21 3.75
CA ILE A 24 -24.15 18.89 3.87
C ILE A 24 -23.87 18.49 5.34
N ARG A 25 -23.56 17.21 5.53
CA ARG A 25 -23.29 16.66 6.85
C ARG A 25 -21.93 15.99 6.88
N PRO A 26 -21.05 16.32 7.87
CA PRO A 26 -19.71 15.76 7.97
C PRO A 26 -19.67 14.24 7.98
N GLU A 27 -20.63 13.59 8.63
CA GLU A 27 -20.72 12.14 8.75
C GLU A 27 -21.06 11.42 7.44
N LYS A 28 -21.58 12.15 6.44
CA LYS A 28 -21.90 11.61 5.11
C LYS A 28 -20.74 11.64 4.14
N PHE A 29 -19.69 12.38 4.47
CA PHE A 29 -18.51 12.54 3.65
C PHE A 29 -17.38 11.64 4.13
N PHE A 30 -16.60 11.11 3.21
CA PHE A 30 -15.29 10.52 3.46
C PHE A 30 -14.38 10.74 2.27
N HIS A 31 -13.08 10.78 2.49
CA HIS A 31 -12.10 10.84 1.42
C HIS A 31 -11.97 9.46 0.76
N SER A 32 -12.40 9.36 -0.50
CA SER A 32 -12.30 8.13 -1.30
C SER A 32 -10.96 7.99 -2.04
N HIS A 33 -10.16 9.07 -2.06
CA HIS A 33 -8.86 9.14 -2.72
C HIS A 33 -7.91 10.00 -1.88
N LEU A 34 -6.89 9.38 -1.30
CA LEU A 34 -5.83 10.05 -0.52
C LEU A 34 -4.60 9.16 -0.37
N HIS A 35 -3.47 9.78 -0.03
CA HIS A 35 -2.15 9.18 0.04
C HIS A 35 -1.55 9.28 1.43
N THR A 36 -1.27 8.12 2.04
CA THR A 36 -0.65 8.02 3.35
C THR A 36 0.88 8.06 3.22
N VAL A 37 1.58 7.99 4.37
CA VAL A 37 3.05 7.86 4.42
C VAL A 37 3.58 6.62 3.68
N PHE A 38 2.71 5.71 3.25
CA PHE A 38 3.07 4.56 2.43
C PHE A 38 3.12 4.87 0.92
N SER A 39 2.62 6.02 0.48
CA SER A 39 2.95 6.64 -0.81
C SER A 39 4.31 7.32 -0.69
N LEU A 40 5.39 6.51 -0.72
CA LEU A 40 6.72 6.82 -0.20
C LEU A 40 7.38 8.11 -0.75
N ARG A 41 6.91 8.64 -1.88
CA ARG A 41 7.54 9.79 -2.56
C ARG A 41 6.80 11.10 -2.38
N ASP A 42 5.52 11.03 -2.01
CA ASP A 42 4.61 12.18 -2.03
C ASP A 42 3.55 12.17 -0.92
N GLY A 43 3.25 11.01 -0.31
CA GLY A 43 2.27 10.92 0.76
C GLY A 43 2.86 11.24 2.14
N MET A 44 2.18 12.13 2.88
CA MET A 44 2.57 12.54 4.24
C MET A 44 1.49 12.28 5.29
N ILE A 45 0.37 11.64 4.94
CA ILE A 45 -0.73 11.41 5.88
C ILE A 45 -0.40 10.24 6.81
N PRO A 46 -0.19 10.44 8.12
CA PRO A 46 -0.09 9.35 9.07
C PRO A 46 -1.44 8.63 9.20
N VAL A 47 -1.46 7.31 9.08
CA VAL A 47 -2.71 6.52 9.18
C VAL A 47 -3.43 6.76 10.51
N ALA A 48 -2.66 6.95 11.60
CA ALA A 48 -3.22 7.28 12.91
C ALA A 48 -4.02 8.58 12.89
N GLY A 49 -3.44 9.67 12.37
CA GLY A 49 -4.09 10.98 12.29
C GLY A 49 -5.30 10.97 11.36
N LEU A 50 -5.24 10.22 10.24
CA LEU A 50 -6.37 10.05 9.33
C LEU A 50 -7.57 9.41 10.04
N VAL A 51 -7.34 8.31 10.78
CA VAL A 51 -8.40 7.60 11.51
C VAL A 51 -8.97 8.47 12.65
N GLU A 52 -8.12 9.22 13.33
CA GLU A 52 -8.54 10.15 14.37
C GLU A 52 -9.46 11.25 13.83
N GLN A 53 -9.06 11.93 12.75
CA GLN A 53 -9.90 12.94 12.09
C GLN A 53 -11.22 12.35 11.59
N ALA A 54 -11.20 11.15 10.97
CA ALA A 54 -12.43 10.51 10.50
C ALA A 54 -13.40 10.21 11.65
N LYS A 55 -12.88 9.79 12.82
CA LYS A 55 -13.67 9.57 14.03
C LYS A 55 -14.25 10.86 14.59
N GLU A 56 -13.43 11.90 14.72
CA GLU A 56 -13.86 13.24 15.21
C GLU A 56 -14.96 13.84 14.35
N ARG A 57 -14.91 13.62 13.04
CA ARG A 57 -15.91 14.07 12.07
C ARG A 57 -17.17 13.18 12.03
N GLY A 58 -17.25 12.13 12.85
CA GLY A 58 -18.38 11.21 12.89
C GLY A 58 -18.54 10.36 11.63
N GLN A 59 -17.50 10.22 10.82
CA GLN A 59 -17.53 9.43 9.59
C GLN A 59 -17.74 7.95 9.91
N ARG A 60 -18.41 7.22 9.03
CA ARG A 60 -18.64 5.78 9.16
C ARG A 60 -17.48 4.94 8.63
N VAL A 61 -16.82 5.42 7.60
CA VAL A 61 -15.75 4.75 6.87
C VAL A 61 -14.51 5.62 6.82
N VAL A 62 -13.37 4.97 6.69
CA VAL A 62 -12.09 5.62 6.40
C VAL A 62 -11.36 4.82 5.33
N ALA A 63 -10.82 5.49 4.32
CA ALA A 63 -10.13 4.85 3.20
C ALA A 63 -8.68 5.34 3.09
N ALA A 64 -7.85 4.56 2.39
CA ALA A 64 -6.52 4.96 1.92
C ALA A 64 -6.27 4.29 0.57
N THR A 65 -5.62 5.03 -0.35
CA THR A 65 -5.45 4.62 -1.76
C THR A 65 -4.03 4.91 -2.24
N ASP A 66 -3.04 4.40 -1.51
CA ASP A 66 -1.62 4.64 -1.80
C ASP A 66 -1.21 4.23 -3.21
N HIS A 67 -0.23 4.93 -3.77
CA HIS A 67 0.30 4.72 -5.11
C HIS A 67 0.88 3.33 -5.32
N GLY A 68 0.20 2.46 -6.07
CA GLY A 68 0.68 1.13 -6.47
C GLY A 68 0.99 0.16 -5.32
N LEU A 69 0.64 0.54 -4.07
CA LEU A 69 0.97 -0.21 -2.86
C LEU A 69 -0.25 -0.35 -1.94
N LEU A 70 -0.26 -1.44 -1.17
CA LEU A 70 -1.23 -1.69 -0.08
C LEU A 70 -0.57 -1.55 1.30
N GLY A 71 0.43 -0.66 1.41
CA GLY A 71 1.23 -0.51 2.61
C GLY A 71 0.43 -0.10 3.85
N ALA A 72 -0.54 0.78 3.68
CA ALA A 72 -1.42 1.23 4.76
C ALA A 72 -2.46 0.19 5.22
N ALA A 73 -2.73 -0.85 4.42
CA ALA A 73 -3.88 -1.73 4.61
C ALA A 73 -3.99 -2.33 6.02
N TYR A 74 -2.87 -2.82 6.55
CA TYR A 74 -2.82 -3.45 7.87
C TYR A 74 -3.05 -2.44 8.99
N GLU A 75 -2.34 -1.32 8.99
CA GLU A 75 -2.46 -0.28 10.00
C GLU A 75 -3.85 0.37 9.96
N LEU A 76 -4.36 0.67 8.76
CA LEU A 76 -5.70 1.20 8.56
C LEU A 76 -6.76 0.26 9.12
N TYR A 77 -6.66 -1.04 8.81
CA TYR A 77 -7.59 -2.05 9.31
C TYR A 77 -7.66 -2.06 10.84
N TRP A 78 -6.51 -2.14 11.51
CA TRP A 78 -6.46 -2.22 12.96
C TRP A 78 -6.92 -0.94 13.65
N ARG A 79 -6.46 0.22 13.17
CA ARG A 79 -6.82 1.49 13.77
C ARG A 79 -8.28 1.83 13.56
N ALA A 80 -8.81 1.63 12.35
CA ALA A 80 -10.21 1.88 12.03
C ALA A 80 -11.14 1.02 12.88
N ASN A 81 -10.91 -0.29 12.94
CA ASN A 81 -11.73 -1.18 13.77
C ASN A 81 -11.66 -0.79 15.27
N LYS A 82 -10.48 -0.44 15.80
CA LYS A 82 -10.33 0.03 17.17
C LYS A 82 -11.09 1.35 17.42
N ALA A 83 -11.20 2.19 16.42
CA ALA A 83 -11.94 3.45 16.47
C ALA A 83 -13.46 3.29 16.25
N GLY A 84 -13.94 2.10 15.88
CA GLY A 84 -15.33 1.81 15.55
C GLY A 84 -15.71 2.21 14.12
N LEU A 85 -14.73 2.44 13.23
CA LEU A 85 -14.91 2.78 11.84
C LEU A 85 -14.74 1.54 10.95
N LEU A 86 -15.37 1.55 9.75
CA LEU A 86 -15.15 0.53 8.75
C LEU A 86 -13.98 0.95 7.82
N PRO A 87 -12.91 0.16 7.73
CA PRO A 87 -11.84 0.43 6.77
C PRO A 87 -12.30 0.10 5.35
N MET A 88 -12.06 1.00 4.40
CA MET A 88 -12.10 0.73 2.96
C MET A 88 -10.66 0.72 2.45
N ILE A 89 -10.08 -0.48 2.35
CA ILE A 89 -8.72 -0.64 1.85
C ILE A 89 -8.75 -0.37 0.35
N GLY A 90 -7.91 0.55 -0.09
CA GLY A 90 -7.84 1.00 -1.46
C GLY A 90 -6.43 0.95 -2.05
N LEU A 91 -6.38 1.26 -3.32
CA LEU A 91 -5.17 1.31 -4.12
C LEU A 91 -5.38 2.33 -5.23
N GLU A 92 -4.53 3.31 -5.36
CA GLU A 92 -4.39 4.01 -6.64
C GLU A 92 -3.47 3.19 -7.54
N ALA A 93 -4.09 2.38 -8.38
CA ALA A 93 -3.39 1.47 -9.27
C ALA A 93 -2.76 2.23 -10.45
N TYR A 94 -1.54 1.87 -10.79
CA TYR A 94 -0.92 2.27 -12.05
C TYR A 94 -1.43 1.36 -13.16
N THR A 95 -2.21 1.89 -14.11
CA THR A 95 -2.67 1.16 -15.29
C THR A 95 -1.83 1.51 -16.51
N SER A 96 -1.64 0.53 -17.39
CA SER A 96 -0.94 0.71 -18.65
C SER A 96 -1.77 0.14 -19.79
N PRO A 97 -1.85 0.81 -20.94
CA PRO A 97 -2.55 0.28 -22.11
C PRO A 97 -1.85 -0.91 -22.75
N TYR A 98 -0.60 -1.16 -22.36
CA TYR A 98 0.20 -2.26 -22.92
C TYR A 98 0.08 -3.52 -22.05
N ARG A 99 -0.42 -4.58 -22.67
CA ARG A 99 -0.72 -5.86 -22.05
C ARG A 99 0.52 -6.74 -21.82
N ASP A 100 0.29 -8.03 -21.75
CA ASP A 100 1.18 -9.17 -21.43
C ASP A 100 2.57 -9.14 -22.07
N ASP A 101 2.80 -8.22 -23.00
CA ASP A 101 4.09 -7.94 -23.62
C ASP A 101 5.01 -7.06 -22.76
N LEU A 102 4.51 -6.49 -21.62
CA LEU A 102 5.33 -5.59 -20.77
C LEU A 102 6.64 -6.26 -20.31
N LEU A 103 6.59 -7.52 -19.92
CA LEU A 103 7.79 -8.27 -19.51
C LEU A 103 8.74 -8.49 -20.69
N ARG A 104 8.21 -8.89 -21.83
CA ARG A 104 8.98 -9.10 -23.06
C ARG A 104 9.61 -7.80 -23.55
N ASP A 105 8.86 -6.70 -23.52
CA ASP A 105 9.35 -5.39 -23.96
C ASP A 105 10.35 -4.78 -22.96
N ARG A 106 10.19 -5.07 -21.67
CA ARG A 106 11.20 -4.76 -20.64
C ARG A 106 12.50 -5.52 -20.88
N GLU A 107 12.42 -6.79 -21.23
CA GLU A 107 13.59 -7.62 -21.53
C GLU A 107 14.27 -7.15 -22.81
N ARG A 108 13.49 -6.82 -23.85
CA ARG A 108 13.98 -6.18 -25.07
C ARG A 108 14.70 -4.85 -24.80
N LEU A 109 14.16 -3.98 -23.92
CA LEU A 109 14.82 -2.73 -23.55
C LEU A 109 16.10 -2.92 -22.73
N ARG A 110 16.20 -3.99 -21.93
CA ARG A 110 17.44 -4.35 -21.21
C ARG A 110 18.53 -4.79 -22.18
N ASN A 111 18.17 -5.45 -23.25
CA ASN A 111 19.09 -5.94 -24.27
C ASN A 111 19.47 -4.85 -25.28
N VAL A 112 20.19 -3.82 -24.79
CA VAL A 112 20.59 -2.61 -25.56
C VAL A 112 21.33 -2.95 -26.85
N LYS A 113 22.00 -4.12 -26.93
CA LYS A 113 22.75 -4.58 -28.12
C LYS A 113 21.85 -4.99 -29.30
N ILE A 114 20.55 -5.26 -29.06
CA ILE A 114 19.62 -5.76 -30.07
C ILE A 114 18.93 -4.61 -30.83
N PHE A 115 18.81 -3.41 -30.23
CA PHE A 115 18.16 -2.27 -30.87
C PHE A 115 19.12 -1.56 -31.84
N LYS A 116 19.09 -1.93 -33.10
CA LYS A 116 19.77 -1.19 -34.17
C LYS A 116 19.06 0.14 -34.52
N ASP A 117 17.75 0.24 -34.27
CA ASP A 117 16.94 1.43 -34.53
C ASP A 117 16.69 2.26 -33.25
N LYS A 118 17.32 3.44 -33.21
CA LYS A 118 17.18 4.41 -32.13
C LYS A 118 15.75 4.96 -32.00
N LYS A 119 15.01 5.08 -33.13
CA LYS A 119 13.62 5.58 -33.14
C LYS A 119 12.65 4.55 -32.57
N GLU A 120 12.82 3.26 -32.90
CA GLU A 120 11.99 2.18 -32.36
C GLU A 120 12.20 2.04 -30.85
N ARG A 121 13.46 2.11 -30.39
CA ARG A 121 13.79 2.10 -28.95
C ARG A 121 13.12 3.25 -28.20
N GLU A 122 13.16 4.45 -28.75
CA GLU A 122 12.53 5.63 -28.13
C GLU A 122 11.01 5.51 -28.13
N ARG A 123 10.41 5.00 -29.23
CA ARG A 123 8.98 4.73 -29.30
C ARG A 123 8.54 3.71 -28.23
N LEU A 124 9.27 2.61 -28.08
CA LEU A 124 8.99 1.58 -27.07
C LEU A 124 9.16 2.13 -25.65
N ARG A 125 10.22 2.91 -25.42
CA ARG A 125 10.44 3.57 -24.12
C ARG A 125 9.31 4.53 -23.77
N ARG A 126 8.83 5.35 -24.71
CA ARG A 126 7.69 6.24 -24.50
C ARG A 126 6.40 5.46 -24.24
N ALA A 127 6.20 4.38 -24.97
CA ALA A 127 5.05 3.50 -24.78
C ALA A 127 5.06 2.89 -23.39
N LEU A 128 6.19 2.31 -22.95
CA LEU A 128 6.37 1.74 -21.63
C LEU A 128 6.35 2.78 -20.50
N SER A 129 6.60 4.06 -20.78
CA SER A 129 6.52 5.11 -19.78
C SER A 129 5.10 5.62 -19.55
N ARG A 130 4.13 5.31 -20.43
CA ARG A 130 2.73 5.69 -20.21
C ARG A 130 2.14 4.89 -19.07
N VAL A 131 1.72 5.61 -18.05
CA VAL A 131 1.06 5.08 -16.85
C VAL A 131 -0.10 6.00 -16.54
N TYR A 132 -1.23 5.42 -16.24
CA TYR A 132 -2.42 6.13 -15.79
C TYR A 132 -2.79 5.68 -14.40
N HIS A 133 -3.51 6.52 -13.70
CA HIS A 133 -4.01 6.26 -12.37
C HIS A 133 -5.46 5.75 -12.43
N LEU A 134 -5.80 4.86 -11.51
CA LEU A 134 -7.15 4.34 -11.33
C LEU A 134 -7.36 4.00 -9.86
N VAL A 135 -8.35 4.62 -9.22
CA VAL A 135 -8.65 4.37 -7.82
C VAL A 135 -9.53 3.13 -7.67
N LEU A 136 -9.09 2.22 -6.81
CA LEU A 136 -9.79 0.99 -6.45
C LEU A 136 -10.05 0.99 -4.95
N LEU A 137 -11.28 0.71 -4.52
CA LEU A 137 -11.68 0.61 -3.11
C LEU A 137 -12.36 -0.74 -2.87
N ALA A 138 -11.84 -1.52 -1.94
CA ALA A 138 -12.49 -2.74 -1.48
C ALA A 138 -13.60 -2.40 -0.47
N HIS A 139 -14.82 -2.74 -0.79
CA HIS A 139 -15.97 -2.49 0.10
C HIS A 139 -16.39 -3.72 0.92
N ASN A 140 -15.78 -4.88 0.67
CA ASN A 140 -16.02 -6.13 1.40
C ASN A 140 -14.83 -7.09 1.28
N GLN A 141 -14.91 -8.27 1.91
CA GLN A 141 -13.84 -9.27 1.92
C GLN A 141 -13.43 -9.76 0.52
N THR A 142 -14.40 -9.99 -0.37
CA THR A 142 -14.14 -10.40 -1.77
C THR A 142 -13.35 -9.32 -2.50
N GLY A 143 -13.76 -8.05 -2.34
CA GLY A 143 -13.04 -6.91 -2.91
C GLY A 143 -11.60 -6.82 -2.41
N TYR A 144 -11.37 -7.03 -1.12
CA TYR A 144 -10.03 -7.06 -0.58
C TYR A 144 -9.14 -8.15 -1.20
N TYR A 145 -9.67 -9.36 -1.36
CA TYR A 145 -8.93 -10.43 -2.03
C TYR A 145 -8.67 -10.14 -3.52
N ASN A 146 -9.64 -9.54 -4.21
CA ASN A 146 -9.46 -9.13 -5.60
C ASN A 146 -8.45 -7.98 -5.73
N LEU A 147 -8.44 -7.04 -4.79
CA LEU A 147 -7.44 -5.98 -4.71
C LEU A 147 -6.03 -6.55 -4.51
N LEU A 148 -5.87 -7.56 -3.62
CA LEU A 148 -4.62 -8.28 -3.42
C LEU A 148 -4.15 -8.99 -4.70
N LYS A 149 -5.06 -9.63 -5.45
CA LYS A 149 -4.72 -10.29 -6.73
C LYS A 149 -4.19 -9.27 -7.74
N ILE A 150 -4.89 -8.15 -7.92
CA ILE A 150 -4.49 -7.06 -8.83
C ILE A 150 -3.11 -6.53 -8.42
N HIS A 151 -2.91 -6.21 -7.14
CA HIS A 151 -1.67 -5.70 -6.60
C HIS A 151 -0.51 -6.70 -6.78
N ASN A 152 -0.69 -7.95 -6.36
CA ASN A 152 0.37 -8.97 -6.42
C ASN A 152 0.79 -9.26 -7.86
N GLU A 153 -0.16 -9.31 -8.79
CA GLU A 153 0.14 -9.50 -10.19
C GLU A 153 0.88 -8.30 -10.81
N ALA A 154 0.48 -7.09 -10.43
CA ALA A 154 1.19 -5.88 -10.84
C ALA A 154 2.65 -5.86 -10.32
N GLN A 155 2.88 -6.31 -9.09
CA GLN A 155 4.22 -6.41 -8.50
C GLN A 155 5.06 -7.51 -9.17
N ALA A 156 4.49 -8.69 -9.35
CA ALA A 156 5.22 -9.85 -9.88
C ALA A 156 5.50 -9.73 -11.39
N ASN A 157 4.50 -9.32 -12.16
CA ASN A 157 4.52 -9.42 -13.62
C ASN A 157 4.51 -8.05 -14.33
N GLY A 158 4.05 -6.99 -13.67
CA GLY A 158 3.88 -5.68 -14.28
C GLY A 158 4.93 -4.62 -13.87
N PHE A 159 5.93 -4.99 -13.09
CA PHE A 159 6.85 -4.01 -12.53
C PHE A 159 7.85 -3.45 -13.56
N TYR A 160 7.66 -2.18 -13.90
CA TYR A 160 8.65 -1.38 -14.63
C TYR A 160 8.64 0.06 -14.09
N ARG A 161 9.59 0.42 -13.21
CA ARG A 161 9.62 1.62 -12.36
C ARG A 161 8.48 1.64 -11.32
N ASN A 162 7.24 1.39 -11.72
CA ASN A 162 6.06 1.23 -10.89
C ASN A 162 5.43 -0.14 -11.13
N ALA A 163 4.72 -0.68 -10.16
CA ALA A 163 3.92 -1.89 -10.31
C ALA A 163 2.65 -1.57 -11.12
N ARG A 164 2.51 -2.16 -12.31
CA ARG A 164 1.46 -1.84 -13.28
C ARG A 164 0.50 -2.98 -13.48
N THR A 165 -0.75 -2.62 -13.60
CA THR A 165 -1.82 -3.52 -14.03
C THR A 165 -2.39 -3.07 -15.36
N THR A 166 -3.44 -3.73 -15.84
CA THR A 166 -4.21 -3.31 -17.02
C THR A 166 -5.69 -3.18 -16.66
N ASN A 167 -6.43 -2.39 -17.43
CA ASN A 167 -7.88 -2.25 -17.23
C ASN A 167 -8.60 -3.59 -17.32
N GLU A 168 -8.16 -4.49 -18.19
CA GLU A 168 -8.72 -5.84 -18.35
C GLU A 168 -8.58 -6.69 -17.08
N ARG A 169 -7.41 -6.63 -16.44
CA ARG A 169 -7.16 -7.34 -15.17
C ARG A 169 -8.00 -6.77 -14.04
N VAL A 170 -8.13 -5.45 -13.99
CA VAL A 170 -9.00 -4.78 -13.03
C VAL A 170 -10.45 -5.20 -13.25
N MET A 171 -10.94 -5.15 -14.49
CA MET A 171 -12.31 -5.58 -14.84
C MET A 171 -12.56 -7.06 -14.56
N ALA A 172 -11.58 -7.94 -14.80
CA ALA A 172 -11.69 -9.37 -14.49
C ALA A 172 -11.77 -9.68 -13.00
N ASN A 173 -11.42 -8.73 -12.12
CA ASN A 173 -11.47 -8.87 -10.66
C ASN A 173 -12.39 -7.82 -10.02
N ALA A 174 -13.47 -7.45 -10.70
CA ALA A 174 -14.35 -6.33 -10.33
C ALA A 174 -15.21 -6.56 -9.07
N GLU A 175 -15.43 -7.83 -8.69
CA GLU A 175 -16.34 -8.15 -7.59
C GLU A 175 -15.83 -7.60 -6.26
N GLY A 176 -16.72 -6.93 -5.50
CA GLY A 176 -16.39 -6.34 -4.20
C GLY A 176 -15.54 -5.07 -4.27
N LEU A 177 -15.25 -4.56 -5.48
CA LEU A 177 -14.52 -3.30 -5.70
C LEU A 177 -15.46 -2.19 -6.17
N VAL A 178 -15.20 -0.98 -5.69
CA VAL A 178 -15.66 0.30 -6.25
C VAL A 178 -14.45 0.90 -6.97
N ILE A 179 -14.67 1.53 -8.13
CA ILE A 179 -13.62 2.22 -8.86
C ILE A 179 -14.01 3.64 -9.24
N SER A 180 -13.02 4.52 -9.36
CA SER A 180 -13.17 5.86 -9.93
C SER A 180 -12.03 6.17 -10.91
N THR A 181 -12.26 7.22 -11.72
CA THR A 181 -11.32 7.63 -12.78
C THR A 181 -10.02 8.24 -12.27
N ALA A 182 -9.83 8.31 -10.96
CA ALA A 182 -8.69 8.92 -10.29
C ALA A 182 -8.48 10.41 -10.63
N CYS A 183 -7.25 10.88 -10.46
CA CYS A 183 -6.83 12.28 -10.59
C CYS A 183 -6.61 12.71 -12.05
N PHE A 184 -5.94 13.86 -12.23
CA PHE A 184 -5.50 14.38 -13.54
C PHE A 184 -4.73 13.34 -14.37
N ALA A 185 -3.97 12.45 -13.72
CA ALA A 185 -3.21 11.38 -14.37
C ALA A 185 -4.05 10.14 -14.76
N GLY A 186 -5.34 10.12 -14.48
CA GLY A 186 -6.24 9.03 -14.87
C GLY A 186 -6.39 8.89 -16.39
N GLU A 187 -6.67 7.68 -16.88
CA GLU A 187 -6.78 7.44 -18.33
C GLU A 187 -7.98 8.17 -18.93
N VAL A 188 -9.15 8.14 -18.30
CA VAL A 188 -10.35 8.87 -18.78
C VAL A 188 -10.11 10.39 -18.77
N PRO A 189 -9.59 11.01 -17.69
CA PRO A 189 -9.15 12.40 -17.70
C PRO A 189 -8.21 12.74 -18.86
N GLN A 190 -7.19 11.93 -19.08
CA GLN A 190 -6.20 12.16 -20.14
C GLN A 190 -6.78 12.01 -21.56
N LEU A 191 -7.76 11.13 -21.76
CA LEU A 191 -8.48 11.02 -23.04
C LEU A 191 -9.32 12.27 -23.32
N VAL A 192 -10.02 12.75 -22.30
CA VAL A 192 -10.83 13.98 -22.40
C VAL A 192 -9.96 15.21 -22.67
N LEU A 193 -8.80 15.33 -22.01
CA LEU A 193 -7.86 16.43 -22.25
C LEU A 193 -7.26 16.47 -23.66
N ARG A 194 -7.19 15.30 -24.32
CA ARG A 194 -6.70 15.16 -25.70
C ARG A 194 -7.81 15.21 -26.74
N ASP A 195 -9.02 15.54 -26.33
CA ASP A 195 -10.23 15.53 -27.16
C ASP A 195 -10.58 14.15 -27.78
N SER A 196 -10.05 13.06 -27.20
CA SER A 196 -10.34 11.67 -27.60
C SER A 196 -11.68 11.18 -27.01
N TRP A 197 -12.76 11.91 -27.27
CA TRP A 197 -14.07 11.68 -26.68
C TRP A 197 -14.67 10.30 -26.98
N ALA A 198 -14.43 9.77 -28.18
CA ALA A 198 -14.92 8.44 -28.56
C ALA A 198 -14.28 7.36 -27.72
N GLU A 199 -12.96 7.43 -27.49
CA GLU A 199 -12.19 6.50 -26.66
C GLU A 199 -12.58 6.64 -25.20
N ALA A 200 -12.78 7.87 -24.70
CA ALA A 200 -13.24 8.12 -23.35
C ALA A 200 -14.61 7.48 -23.08
N ARG A 201 -15.60 7.69 -23.98
CA ARG A 201 -16.94 7.06 -23.88
C ARG A 201 -16.84 5.54 -23.94
N HIS A 202 -16.02 5.00 -24.81
CA HIS A 202 -15.82 3.56 -24.92
C HIS A 202 -15.25 2.97 -23.61
N LEU A 203 -14.21 3.56 -23.05
CA LEU A 203 -13.60 3.10 -21.79
C LEU A 203 -14.57 3.21 -20.62
N VAL A 204 -15.31 4.33 -20.50
CA VAL A 204 -16.37 4.52 -19.51
C VAL A 204 -17.44 3.44 -19.63
N GLY A 205 -17.86 3.11 -20.86
CA GLY A 205 -18.84 2.04 -21.12
C GLY A 205 -18.35 0.68 -20.61
N ARG A 206 -17.10 0.32 -20.88
CA ARG A 206 -16.47 -0.92 -20.40
C ARG A 206 -16.41 -0.99 -18.86
N PHE A 207 -16.05 0.09 -18.20
CA PHE A 207 -16.02 0.14 -16.74
C PHE A 207 -17.43 0.05 -16.15
N LYS A 208 -18.42 0.71 -16.74
CA LYS A 208 -19.83 0.59 -16.28
C LYS A 208 -20.35 -0.84 -16.39
N GLU A 209 -19.99 -1.54 -17.46
CA GLU A 209 -20.36 -2.94 -17.66
C GLU A 209 -19.70 -3.86 -16.62
N ALA A 210 -18.41 -3.68 -16.36
CA ALA A 210 -17.66 -4.49 -15.41
C ALA A 210 -17.98 -4.17 -13.93
N PHE A 211 -18.37 -2.93 -13.63
CA PHE A 211 -18.66 -2.45 -12.28
C PHE A 211 -20.08 -1.86 -12.16
N PRO A 212 -21.14 -2.63 -12.38
CA PRO A 212 -22.50 -2.09 -12.35
C PRO A 212 -22.81 -1.44 -10.99
N GLY A 213 -23.16 -0.13 -11.03
CA GLY A 213 -23.43 0.70 -9.85
C GLY A 213 -22.20 1.02 -8.97
N ARG A 214 -20.98 0.66 -9.41
CA ARG A 214 -19.76 0.83 -8.60
C ARG A 214 -18.61 1.49 -9.37
N PHE A 215 -18.89 2.10 -10.50
CA PHE A 215 -17.95 2.94 -11.26
C PHE A 215 -18.40 4.39 -11.24
N PHE A 216 -17.46 5.30 -10.98
CA PHE A 216 -17.69 6.74 -10.84
C PHE A 216 -16.67 7.54 -11.64
N ILE A 217 -17.11 8.66 -12.24
CA ILE A 217 -16.19 9.67 -12.71
C ILE A 217 -15.88 10.59 -11.53
N GLU A 218 -14.59 10.80 -11.28
CA GLU A 218 -14.08 11.56 -10.15
C GLU A 218 -13.73 12.98 -10.56
N LEU A 219 -14.25 13.96 -9.82
CA LEU A 219 -13.93 15.36 -9.91
C LEU A 219 -12.98 15.73 -8.77
N MET A 220 -11.93 16.47 -9.02
CA MET A 220 -11.04 16.93 -7.94
C MET A 220 -11.36 18.37 -7.54
N LEU A 221 -11.51 18.61 -6.24
CA LEU A 221 -11.77 19.93 -5.66
C LEU A 221 -10.47 20.51 -5.10
N ILE A 222 -9.55 20.85 -6.00
CA ILE A 222 -8.25 21.47 -5.71
C ILE A 222 -8.10 22.80 -6.43
N GLU A 223 -7.33 23.74 -5.88
CA GLU A 223 -7.13 25.08 -6.40
C GLU A 223 -6.12 25.09 -7.58
N TRP A 224 -6.57 24.61 -8.74
CA TRP A 224 -5.78 24.56 -9.96
C TRP A 224 -6.66 24.77 -11.21
N ASP A 225 -6.38 25.80 -11.98
CA ASP A 225 -7.20 26.18 -13.14
C ASP A 225 -7.39 25.07 -14.16
N LYS A 226 -6.34 24.29 -14.42
CA LYS A 226 -6.44 23.14 -15.35
C LYS A 226 -7.39 22.06 -14.82
N GLN A 227 -7.47 21.91 -13.50
CA GLN A 227 -8.41 20.96 -12.88
C GLN A 227 -9.85 21.48 -12.97
N VAL A 228 -10.06 22.79 -12.85
CA VAL A 228 -11.39 23.39 -13.03
C VAL A 228 -11.91 23.11 -14.44
N GLU A 229 -11.08 23.32 -15.46
CA GLU A 229 -11.44 23.02 -16.86
C GLU A 229 -11.65 21.52 -17.08
N LEU A 230 -10.81 20.66 -16.50
CA LEU A 230 -10.98 19.22 -16.60
C LEU A 230 -12.29 18.77 -15.95
N ASN A 231 -12.65 19.31 -14.78
CA ASN A 231 -13.92 18.98 -14.11
C ASN A 231 -15.13 19.30 -15.00
N ARG A 232 -15.14 20.44 -15.69
CA ARG A 232 -16.20 20.81 -16.67
C ARG A 232 -16.34 19.75 -17.76
N ARG A 233 -15.21 19.33 -18.34
CA ARG A 233 -15.20 18.29 -19.39
C ARG A 233 -15.64 16.93 -18.88
N LEU A 234 -15.22 16.54 -17.67
CA LEU A 234 -15.64 15.29 -17.04
C LEU A 234 -17.14 15.28 -16.72
N ILE A 235 -17.69 16.40 -16.26
CA ILE A 235 -19.15 16.55 -16.03
C ILE A 235 -19.92 16.37 -17.34
N ARG A 236 -19.43 16.94 -18.44
CA ARG A 236 -20.02 16.74 -19.77
C ARG A 236 -19.98 15.26 -20.15
N LEU A 237 -18.84 14.58 -20.03
CA LEU A 237 -18.71 13.15 -20.29
C LEU A 237 -19.67 12.32 -19.42
N ALA A 238 -19.79 12.66 -18.14
CA ALA A 238 -20.69 12.00 -17.20
C ALA A 238 -22.15 12.13 -17.61
N LYS A 239 -22.58 13.32 -18.05
CA LYS A 239 -23.93 13.56 -18.59
C LYS A 239 -24.17 12.73 -19.86
N GLU A 240 -23.25 12.75 -20.83
CA GLU A 240 -23.36 12.00 -22.08
C GLU A 240 -23.44 10.49 -21.85
N THR A 241 -22.65 9.96 -20.90
CA THR A 241 -22.58 8.52 -20.61
C THR A 241 -23.53 8.08 -19.51
N ARG A 242 -24.24 9.00 -18.85
CA ARG A 242 -25.08 8.74 -17.67
C ARG A 242 -24.28 8.01 -16.57
N THR A 243 -23.08 8.50 -16.28
CA THR A 243 -22.20 7.94 -15.27
C THR A 243 -22.26 8.80 -14.01
N PRO A 244 -22.42 8.21 -12.81
CA PRO A 244 -22.44 8.96 -11.57
C PRO A 244 -21.09 9.62 -11.30
N LEU A 245 -21.14 10.80 -10.68
CA LEU A 245 -19.98 11.60 -10.30
C LEU A 245 -19.70 11.47 -8.80
N ILE A 246 -18.43 11.51 -8.43
CA ILE A 246 -17.97 11.77 -7.07
C ILE A 246 -16.99 12.92 -7.09
N PHE A 247 -16.64 13.44 -5.92
CA PHE A 247 -15.50 14.36 -5.81
C PHE A 247 -14.47 13.85 -4.79
N SER A 248 -13.24 14.26 -4.96
CA SER A 248 -12.12 14.03 -4.05
C SER A 248 -11.22 15.26 -3.96
N CYS A 249 -10.16 15.17 -3.17
CA CYS A 249 -9.09 16.17 -3.08
C CYS A 249 -7.72 15.60 -3.40
N ASP A 250 -7.62 14.28 -3.62
CA ASP A 250 -6.32 13.62 -3.82
C ASP A 250 -5.32 14.05 -2.75
N ALA A 251 -5.75 13.92 -1.47
CA ALA A 251 -5.02 14.48 -0.35
C ALA A 251 -3.69 13.76 -0.11
N HIS A 252 -2.61 14.52 0.02
CA HIS A 252 -1.25 14.01 0.22
C HIS A 252 -0.68 14.34 1.61
N TYR A 253 -1.30 15.25 2.32
CA TYR A 253 -0.92 15.60 3.69
C TYR A 253 -2.14 15.86 4.57
N LEU A 254 -1.92 15.79 5.89
CA LEU A 254 -3.03 15.76 6.86
C LEU A 254 -3.63 17.14 7.09
N ARG A 255 -2.79 18.17 7.19
CA ARG A 255 -3.17 19.53 7.56
C ARG A 255 -2.74 20.54 6.50
N LYS A 256 -3.42 21.65 6.42
CA LYS A 256 -3.10 22.71 5.46
C LYS A 256 -1.66 23.25 5.59
N GLU A 257 -1.16 23.32 6.82
CA GLU A 257 0.18 23.82 7.13
C GLU A 257 1.29 22.87 6.60
N ASP A 258 0.98 21.59 6.44
CA ASP A 258 1.92 20.58 5.93
C ASP A 258 2.30 20.84 4.46
N ALA A 259 1.56 21.71 3.74
CA ALA A 259 1.88 22.15 2.39
C ALA A 259 3.29 22.75 2.25
N GLU A 260 3.81 23.39 3.33
CA GLU A 260 5.16 23.98 3.36
C GLU A 260 6.25 22.90 3.41
N LEU A 261 5.93 21.71 3.93
CA LEU A 261 6.86 20.59 4.09
C LEU A 261 6.85 19.65 2.87
N HIS A 262 5.77 19.65 2.11
CA HIS A 262 5.58 18.72 1.00
C HIS A 262 6.68 18.80 -0.09
N PRO A 263 7.17 19.98 -0.50
CA PRO A 263 8.30 20.09 -1.44
C PRO A 263 9.59 19.43 -0.95
N ILE A 264 9.80 19.34 0.37
CA ILE A 264 10.98 18.64 0.94
C ILE A 264 10.91 17.15 0.62
N LEU A 265 9.73 16.53 0.84
CA LEU A 265 9.53 15.13 0.53
C LEU A 265 9.68 14.86 -0.97
N LEU A 266 9.05 15.69 -1.82
CA LEU A 266 9.08 15.55 -3.27
C LEU A 266 10.50 15.61 -3.83
N ASN A 267 11.40 16.36 -3.20
CA ASN A 267 12.78 16.55 -3.63
C ASN A 267 13.81 15.78 -2.78
N ILE A 268 13.37 14.81 -1.99
CA ILE A 268 14.21 14.10 -1.01
C ILE A 268 15.48 13.47 -1.62
N ASP A 269 15.38 12.96 -2.85
CA ASP A 269 16.53 12.34 -3.53
C ASP A 269 17.59 13.38 -3.88
N SER A 270 17.19 14.58 -4.29
CA SER A 270 18.09 15.70 -4.58
C SER A 270 18.74 16.27 -3.32
N ILE A 271 17.94 16.35 -2.23
CA ILE A 271 18.41 16.80 -0.92
C ILE A 271 19.45 15.81 -0.35
N ARG A 272 19.19 14.51 -0.47
CA ARG A 272 20.14 13.45 -0.06
C ARG A 272 21.42 13.48 -0.87
N ALA A 273 21.36 13.93 -2.12
CA ALA A 273 22.53 14.15 -2.97
C ALA A 273 23.30 15.46 -2.63
N GLY A 274 22.90 16.18 -1.56
CA GLY A 274 23.60 17.37 -1.06
C GLY A 274 23.11 18.70 -1.62
N LYS A 275 21.99 18.75 -2.36
CA LYS A 275 21.36 19.99 -2.81
C LYS A 275 20.39 20.52 -1.76
N SER A 276 20.40 21.83 -1.47
CA SER A 276 19.34 22.47 -0.68
C SER A 276 18.15 22.81 -1.56
N LEU A 277 16.95 23.00 -0.94
CA LEU A 277 15.79 23.50 -1.69
C LEU A 277 16.03 24.85 -2.34
N ASP A 278 16.75 25.77 -1.66
CA ASP A 278 17.10 27.07 -2.21
C ASP A 278 18.00 26.95 -3.44
N ALA A 279 18.96 26.01 -3.41
CA ALA A 279 19.80 25.73 -4.57
C ALA A 279 19.00 25.15 -5.74
N LEU A 280 18.03 24.26 -5.48
CA LEU A 280 17.13 23.71 -6.48
C LEU A 280 16.21 24.80 -7.04
N ALA A 281 15.70 25.70 -6.19
CA ALA A 281 14.88 26.83 -6.61
C ALA A 281 15.66 27.82 -7.49
N ALA A 282 16.93 28.07 -7.17
CA ALA A 282 17.81 28.93 -8.00
C ALA A 282 18.10 28.32 -9.39
N GLU A 283 18.05 26.97 -9.50
CA GLU A 283 18.22 26.24 -10.77
C GLU A 283 16.90 26.02 -11.52
N ASP A 284 15.74 26.47 -11.00
CA ASP A 284 14.38 26.17 -11.49
C ASP A 284 14.09 24.66 -11.56
N ASN A 285 14.63 23.90 -10.61
CA ASN A 285 14.58 22.45 -10.55
C ASN A 285 13.80 21.91 -9.32
N VAL A 286 13.06 22.74 -8.59
CA VAL A 286 12.18 22.26 -7.52
C VAL A 286 10.97 21.59 -8.16
N TRP A 287 10.75 20.33 -7.79
CA TRP A 287 9.50 19.67 -8.13
C TRP A 287 8.46 19.91 -7.05
N GLU A 288 7.35 20.47 -7.40
CA GLU A 288 6.17 20.67 -6.54
C GLU A 288 4.89 20.43 -7.35
N PHE A 289 3.82 20.12 -6.63
CA PHE A 289 2.50 20.07 -7.23
C PHE A 289 2.00 21.50 -7.49
N GLU A 290 1.27 21.67 -8.57
CA GLU A 290 0.66 22.95 -8.94
C GLU A 290 -0.36 23.42 -7.89
N ALA A 291 -1.10 22.49 -7.28
CA ALA A 291 -2.03 22.78 -6.20
C ALA A 291 -1.34 22.61 -4.83
N ARG A 292 -1.60 23.54 -3.92
CA ARG A 292 -1.09 23.55 -2.54
C ARG A 292 -2.19 23.32 -1.50
N ASP A 293 -3.33 22.80 -1.91
CA ASP A 293 -4.48 22.53 -1.06
C ASP A 293 -4.84 21.04 -1.02
N LEU A 294 -3.81 20.17 -1.15
CA LEU A 294 -3.91 18.71 -1.15
C LEU A 294 -3.94 18.13 0.27
N PHE A 295 -4.66 18.75 1.18
CA PHE A 295 -4.80 18.27 2.56
C PHE A 295 -6.14 17.56 2.79
N VAL A 296 -6.24 16.84 3.91
CA VAL A 296 -7.47 16.13 4.30
C VAL A 296 -8.53 17.15 4.73
N LYS A 297 -9.20 17.76 3.74
CA LYS A 297 -10.23 18.79 3.95
C LYS A 297 -11.42 18.25 4.73
N ASP A 298 -12.01 19.07 5.59
CA ASP A 298 -13.32 18.78 6.11
C ASP A 298 -14.42 19.19 5.11
N VAL A 299 -15.67 18.90 5.44
CA VAL A 299 -16.78 19.16 4.52
C VAL A 299 -17.01 20.66 4.30
N THR A 300 -16.64 21.51 5.27
CA THR A 300 -16.75 22.98 5.14
C THR A 300 -15.69 23.50 4.18
N GLU A 301 -14.49 22.98 4.28
CA GLU A 301 -13.37 23.29 3.38
C GLU A 301 -13.63 22.78 1.95
N ILE A 302 -14.25 21.61 1.81
CA ILE A 302 -14.72 21.06 0.53
C ILE A 302 -15.77 21.99 -0.08
N TRP A 303 -16.76 22.43 0.70
CA TRP A 303 -17.78 23.38 0.25
C TRP A 303 -17.15 24.70 -0.20
N ALA A 304 -16.19 25.20 0.58
CA ALA A 304 -15.47 26.42 0.24
C ALA A 304 -14.67 26.28 -1.06
N SER A 305 -13.95 25.17 -1.26
CA SER A 305 -13.22 24.88 -2.52
C SER A 305 -14.17 24.80 -3.69
N PHE A 306 -15.31 24.10 -3.54
CA PHE A 306 -16.33 24.05 -4.59
C PHE A 306 -16.83 25.45 -4.95
N TYR A 307 -17.28 26.20 -3.95
CA TYR A 307 -17.97 27.47 -4.17
C TYR A 307 -17.05 28.54 -4.75
N ARG A 308 -15.81 28.63 -4.28
CA ARG A 308 -14.83 29.65 -4.72
C ARG A 308 -14.20 29.35 -6.06
N THR A 309 -13.91 28.09 -6.32
CA THR A 309 -13.02 27.69 -7.42
C THR A 309 -13.75 26.94 -8.52
N HIS A 310 -14.67 26.05 -8.18
CA HIS A 310 -15.20 25.08 -9.14
C HIS A 310 -16.63 25.34 -9.58
N ARG A 311 -17.42 26.12 -8.80
CA ARG A 311 -18.81 26.41 -9.12
C ARG A 311 -18.91 27.21 -10.41
N ASN A 312 -19.66 26.70 -11.39
CA ASN A 312 -19.92 27.31 -12.66
C ASN A 312 -21.23 26.76 -13.27
N GLU A 313 -21.53 27.09 -14.53
CA GLU A 313 -22.75 26.64 -15.22
C GLU A 313 -22.83 25.11 -15.39
N GLU A 314 -21.68 24.43 -15.56
CA GLU A 314 -21.62 22.98 -15.66
C GLU A 314 -21.55 22.29 -14.31
N PHE A 315 -20.81 22.85 -13.33
CA PHE A 315 -20.66 22.32 -11.97
C PHE A 315 -21.54 23.10 -10.99
N THR A 316 -22.78 22.75 -10.94
CA THR A 316 -23.81 23.35 -10.08
C THR A 316 -23.85 22.72 -8.70
N GLU A 317 -24.58 23.35 -7.77
CA GLU A 317 -24.85 22.80 -6.43
C GLU A 317 -25.58 21.46 -6.47
N ASP A 318 -26.45 21.22 -7.45
CA ASP A 318 -27.15 19.94 -7.62
C ASP A 318 -26.18 18.83 -8.01
N ILE A 319 -25.18 19.11 -8.85
CA ILE A 319 -24.12 18.15 -9.17
C ILE A 319 -23.25 17.88 -7.95
N PHE A 320 -22.89 18.91 -7.20
CA PHE A 320 -22.13 18.76 -5.96
C PHE A 320 -22.89 17.90 -4.93
N ARG A 321 -24.20 18.15 -4.78
CA ARG A 321 -25.09 17.32 -3.93
C ARG A 321 -25.08 15.86 -4.40
N GLY A 322 -25.28 15.62 -5.69
CA GLY A 322 -25.25 14.29 -6.27
C GLY A 322 -23.90 13.57 -6.03
N CYS A 323 -22.78 14.28 -6.10
CA CYS A 323 -21.48 13.71 -5.76
C CYS A 323 -21.39 13.29 -4.28
N LEU A 324 -21.91 14.12 -3.35
CA LEU A 324 -21.94 13.79 -1.93
C LEU A 324 -22.85 12.59 -1.64
N GLU A 325 -24.02 12.52 -2.26
CA GLU A 325 -24.93 11.37 -2.16
C GLU A 325 -24.29 10.08 -2.70
N ASN A 326 -23.49 10.17 -3.76
CA ASN A 326 -22.76 9.04 -4.29
C ASN A 326 -21.61 8.60 -3.36
N LEU A 327 -20.93 9.51 -2.68
CA LEU A 327 -19.95 9.17 -1.64
C LEU A 327 -20.64 8.49 -0.44
N GLU A 328 -21.79 8.99 0.01
CA GLU A 328 -22.62 8.33 1.04
C GLU A 328 -23.04 6.92 0.60
N TYR A 329 -23.45 6.77 -0.67
CA TYR A 329 -23.75 5.47 -1.24
C TYR A 329 -22.55 4.52 -1.20
N ILE A 330 -21.36 4.97 -1.62
CA ILE A 330 -20.13 4.17 -1.55
C ILE A 330 -19.85 3.75 -0.10
N ALA A 331 -19.93 4.69 0.85
CA ALA A 331 -19.76 4.40 2.27
C ALA A 331 -20.79 3.36 2.77
N SER A 332 -22.02 3.37 2.22
CA SER A 332 -23.06 2.41 2.58
C SER A 332 -22.77 0.98 2.11
N LEU A 333 -21.94 0.81 1.09
CA LEU A 333 -21.50 -0.50 0.58
C LEU A 333 -20.50 -1.18 1.52
N ALA A 334 -19.76 -0.41 2.34
CA ALA A 334 -18.73 -0.96 3.22
C ALA A 334 -19.27 -2.03 4.16
N ARG A 335 -18.59 -3.15 4.22
CA ARG A 335 -18.87 -4.28 5.11
C ARG A 335 -17.62 -4.61 5.92
N PRO A 336 -17.78 -5.14 7.13
CA PRO A 336 -16.65 -5.63 7.92
C PRO A 336 -15.80 -6.61 7.12
N MET A 337 -14.50 -6.44 7.20
CA MET A 337 -13.50 -7.34 6.62
C MET A 337 -12.70 -7.98 7.74
N ARG A 338 -12.08 -9.12 7.47
CA ARG A 338 -11.18 -9.79 8.39
C ARG A 338 -9.81 -9.96 7.72
N LEU A 339 -8.80 -9.30 8.27
CA LEU A 339 -7.41 -9.57 7.93
C LEU A 339 -6.91 -10.67 8.87
N GLU A 340 -6.59 -11.83 8.30
CA GLU A 340 -6.00 -12.92 9.07
C GLU A 340 -4.58 -12.56 9.48
N HIS A 341 -4.28 -12.76 10.77
CA HIS A 341 -2.97 -12.50 11.34
C HIS A 341 -2.28 -13.82 11.78
N THR A 342 -2.73 -14.93 11.26
CA THR A 342 -2.15 -16.22 11.63
C THR A 342 -0.85 -16.42 10.86
N PRO A 343 0.30 -16.55 11.52
CA PRO A 343 1.55 -16.91 10.85
C PRO A 343 1.36 -18.25 10.13
N ARG A 344 1.67 -18.29 8.85
CA ARG A 344 1.65 -19.52 8.04
C ARG A 344 3.09 -19.95 7.83
N LEU A 345 3.52 -20.91 8.61
CA LEU A 345 4.80 -21.58 8.41
C LEU A 345 4.60 -22.76 7.45
N PRO A 346 5.62 -23.14 6.67
CA PRO A 346 5.61 -24.42 5.99
C PRO A 346 5.39 -25.53 7.03
N MET A 347 4.33 -26.30 6.90
CA MET A 347 3.98 -27.36 7.84
C MET A 347 4.28 -28.73 7.22
N ARG A 348 4.87 -29.62 8.02
CA ARG A 348 5.14 -31.01 7.66
C ARG A 348 4.29 -31.91 8.55
N ALA A 349 3.74 -32.95 7.96
CA ALA A 349 2.94 -33.92 8.73
C ALA A 349 3.78 -34.72 9.76
N ASP A 350 5.08 -34.83 9.51
CA ASP A 350 6.08 -35.58 10.30
C ASP A 350 7.04 -34.67 11.09
N ALA A 351 6.68 -33.39 11.30
CA ALA A 351 7.59 -32.40 11.87
C ALA A 351 8.19 -32.80 13.23
N GLU A 352 7.36 -33.32 14.12
CA GLU A 352 7.78 -33.75 15.46
C GLU A 352 8.77 -34.91 15.39
N GLU A 353 8.43 -35.96 14.63
CA GLU A 353 9.25 -37.15 14.45
C GLU A 353 10.59 -36.80 13.77
N GLU A 354 10.55 -35.98 12.75
CA GLU A 354 11.74 -35.54 12.02
C GLU A 354 12.66 -34.70 12.91
N LEU A 355 12.12 -33.77 13.70
CA LEU A 355 12.96 -32.98 14.62
C LEU A 355 13.62 -33.86 15.67
N TRP A 356 12.87 -34.81 16.23
CA TRP A 356 13.43 -35.82 17.17
C TRP A 356 14.53 -36.63 16.48
N ARG A 357 14.32 -37.10 15.27
CA ARG A 357 15.29 -37.87 14.50
C ARG A 357 16.58 -37.06 14.32
N ARG A 358 16.49 -35.82 13.80
CA ARG A 358 17.66 -34.94 13.61
C ARG A 358 18.45 -34.68 14.88
N CYS A 359 17.75 -34.47 15.98
CA CYS A 359 18.41 -34.24 17.26
C CYS A 359 19.12 -35.49 17.78
N ARG A 360 18.53 -36.69 17.65
CA ARG A 360 19.18 -37.95 18.01
C ARG A 360 20.38 -38.24 17.16
N ASP A 361 20.26 -38.12 15.82
CA ASP A 361 21.37 -38.29 14.89
C ASP A 361 22.49 -37.28 15.18
N GLY A 362 22.13 -36.04 15.46
CA GLY A 362 23.08 -34.99 15.84
C GLY A 362 23.78 -35.26 17.19
N LEU A 363 23.11 -35.89 18.16
CA LEU A 363 23.72 -36.30 19.42
C LEU A 363 24.75 -37.42 19.18
N GLU A 364 24.40 -38.45 18.42
CA GLU A 364 25.31 -39.55 18.11
C GLU A 364 26.56 -39.08 17.35
N VAL A 365 26.39 -38.19 16.37
CA VAL A 365 27.54 -37.61 15.67
C VAL A 365 28.47 -36.87 16.63
N ARG A 366 27.95 -36.14 17.62
CA ARG A 366 28.79 -35.33 18.56
C ARG A 366 29.43 -36.19 19.64
N LEU A 367 28.82 -37.32 19.96
CA LEU A 367 29.46 -38.34 20.80
C LEU A 367 30.59 -39.04 20.05
N ALA A 368 30.38 -39.41 18.80
CA ALA A 368 31.37 -40.10 17.97
C ALA A 368 32.62 -39.23 17.70
N ASP A 369 32.43 -37.92 17.50
CA ASP A 369 33.54 -36.99 17.28
C ASP A 369 34.13 -36.36 18.57
N SER A 370 33.72 -36.91 19.73
CA SER A 370 34.24 -36.51 21.06
C SER A 370 33.95 -35.07 21.47
N ARG A 371 32.99 -34.39 20.83
CA ARG A 371 32.51 -33.09 21.29
C ARG A 371 31.68 -33.22 22.58
N ILE A 372 31.06 -34.36 22.81
CA ILE A 372 30.40 -34.75 24.07
C ILE A 372 31.10 -35.96 24.62
N SER A 373 31.45 -35.97 25.92
CA SER A 373 31.98 -37.16 26.54
C SER A 373 30.84 -38.17 26.82
N VAL A 374 31.17 -39.45 26.69
CA VAL A 374 30.19 -40.56 26.87
C VAL A 374 29.56 -40.54 28.27
N GLU A 375 30.33 -40.15 29.27
CA GLU A 375 29.86 -40.05 30.68
C GLU A 375 28.78 -38.96 30.85
N ARG A 376 28.77 -37.97 29.98
CA ARG A 376 27.81 -36.87 30.03
C ARG A 376 26.58 -37.09 29.16
N ARG A 377 26.48 -38.19 28.46
CA ARG A 377 25.36 -38.51 27.57
C ARG A 377 24.01 -38.25 28.22
N GLY A 378 23.84 -38.71 29.49
CA GLY A 378 22.60 -38.54 30.24
C GLY A 378 22.16 -37.08 30.42
N ASP A 379 23.12 -36.15 30.67
CA ASP A 379 22.84 -34.72 30.82
C ASP A 379 22.22 -34.15 29.53
N TYR A 380 22.75 -34.58 28.36
CA TYR A 380 22.27 -34.11 27.06
C TYR A 380 20.92 -34.72 26.69
N GLU A 381 20.69 -35.99 27.00
CA GLU A 381 19.39 -36.65 26.76
C GLU A 381 18.27 -36.04 27.63
N GLU A 382 18.53 -35.78 28.91
CA GLU A 382 17.58 -35.13 29.82
C GLU A 382 17.25 -33.69 29.31
N ARG A 383 18.26 -32.92 28.97
CA ARG A 383 18.08 -31.58 28.46
C ARG A 383 17.36 -31.57 27.11
N LEU A 384 17.66 -32.51 26.21
CA LEU A 384 16.97 -32.68 24.94
C LEU A 384 15.47 -32.94 25.13
N ALA A 385 15.14 -33.89 26.05
CA ALA A 385 13.75 -34.20 26.35
C ALA A 385 13.00 -33.00 26.94
N PHE A 386 13.64 -32.22 27.80
CA PHE A 386 13.09 -31.01 28.38
C PHE A 386 12.79 -29.93 27.30
N GLU A 387 13.77 -29.61 26.47
CA GLU A 387 13.61 -28.58 25.43
C GLU A 387 12.58 -29.01 24.38
N MET A 388 12.62 -30.29 23.96
CA MET A 388 11.71 -30.83 22.98
C MET A 388 10.26 -30.72 23.44
N LYS A 389 9.99 -31.08 24.72
CA LYS A 389 8.66 -30.93 25.31
C LYS A 389 8.11 -29.51 25.15
N ILE A 390 8.93 -28.51 25.43
CA ILE A 390 8.51 -27.08 25.30
C ILE A 390 8.29 -26.70 23.84
N ILE A 391 9.21 -27.10 22.95
CA ILE A 391 9.12 -26.79 21.50
C ILE A 391 7.82 -27.41 20.93
N LEU A 392 7.48 -28.64 21.29
CA LEU A 392 6.28 -29.31 20.81
C LEU A 392 5.00 -28.69 21.39
N MET A 393 4.98 -28.35 22.69
CA MET A 393 3.86 -27.59 23.29
C MET A 393 3.61 -26.25 22.59
N LEU A 394 4.67 -25.62 22.11
CA LEU A 394 4.61 -24.34 21.38
C LEU A 394 4.35 -24.51 19.87
N GLN A 395 4.12 -25.75 19.40
CA GLN A 395 3.94 -26.06 17.97
C GLN A 395 5.04 -25.44 17.08
N SER A 396 6.29 -25.51 17.55
CA SER A 396 7.43 -24.84 16.92
C SER A 396 8.38 -25.81 16.18
N ALA A 397 8.01 -27.10 16.04
CA ALA A 397 8.83 -28.09 15.37
C ALA A 397 9.11 -27.72 13.92
N ASP A 398 8.08 -27.30 13.14
CA ASP A 398 8.24 -26.86 11.76
C ASP A 398 9.18 -25.66 11.65
N TYR A 399 9.09 -24.72 12.60
CA TYR A 399 9.98 -23.57 12.64
C TYR A 399 11.43 -23.97 12.83
N MET A 400 11.70 -24.90 13.74
CA MET A 400 13.06 -25.44 13.97
C MET A 400 13.58 -26.17 12.74
N LEU A 401 12.75 -27.00 12.11
CA LEU A 401 13.11 -27.71 10.89
C LEU A 401 13.43 -26.78 9.71
N LEU A 402 12.65 -25.72 9.54
CA LEU A 402 12.90 -24.72 8.51
C LEU A 402 14.33 -24.14 8.62
N PHE A 403 14.74 -23.75 9.82
CA PHE A 403 16.09 -23.23 10.04
C PHE A 403 17.17 -24.30 9.96
N SER A 404 16.85 -25.54 10.36
CA SER A 404 17.75 -26.69 10.17
C SER A 404 18.00 -26.96 8.68
N ASP A 405 16.95 -26.92 7.84
CA ASP A 405 17.08 -27.08 6.38
C ASP A 405 17.92 -25.97 5.74
N VAL A 406 17.69 -24.71 6.16
CA VAL A 406 18.50 -23.57 5.67
C VAL A 406 19.96 -23.73 6.09
N ALA A 407 20.22 -24.14 7.33
CA ALA A 407 21.58 -24.37 7.82
C ALA A 407 22.28 -25.50 7.07
N GLN A 408 21.59 -26.61 6.86
CA GLN A 408 22.09 -27.75 6.07
C GLN A 408 22.40 -27.35 4.63
N PHE A 409 21.47 -26.62 3.98
CA PHE A 409 21.72 -26.10 2.62
C PHE A 409 22.99 -25.25 2.53
N CYS A 410 23.20 -24.36 3.50
CA CYS A 410 24.43 -23.56 3.55
C CYS A 410 25.70 -24.41 3.67
N ASP A 411 25.67 -25.42 4.55
CA ASP A 411 26.81 -26.31 4.75
C ASP A 411 27.12 -27.14 3.49
N GLU A 412 26.09 -27.69 2.84
CA GLU A 412 26.22 -28.48 1.60
C GLU A 412 26.74 -27.66 0.41
N HIS A 413 26.46 -26.35 0.36
CA HIS A 413 26.86 -25.47 -0.73
C HIS A 413 28.08 -24.61 -0.40
N GLY A 414 28.75 -24.86 0.74
CA GLY A 414 29.94 -24.10 1.16
C GLY A 414 29.66 -22.64 1.46
N ILE A 415 28.40 -22.29 1.81
CA ILE A 415 28.02 -20.92 2.20
C ILE A 415 28.40 -20.72 3.67
N ALA A 416 29.28 -19.77 3.92
CA ALA A 416 29.72 -19.46 5.27
C ALA A 416 28.55 -18.92 6.13
N ARG A 417 28.40 -19.49 7.32
CA ARG A 417 27.43 -19.04 8.32
C ARG A 417 28.09 -18.89 9.69
N GLY A 418 27.55 -17.98 10.49
CA GLY A 418 28.05 -17.78 11.86
C GLY A 418 27.61 -18.92 12.82
N PRO A 419 28.24 -19.00 14.01
CA PRO A 419 28.00 -20.08 14.97
C PRO A 419 26.60 -20.04 15.61
N GLY A 420 25.90 -18.94 15.49
CA GLY A 420 24.59 -18.69 16.08
C GLY A 420 24.46 -17.24 16.51
N ARG A 421 23.24 -16.73 16.57
CA ARG A 421 22.93 -15.35 16.90
C ARG A 421 21.77 -15.28 17.89
N GLY A 422 21.90 -14.39 18.89
CA GLY A 422 20.83 -14.14 19.87
C GLY A 422 20.63 -15.30 20.86
N SER A 423 19.41 -15.41 21.39
CA SER A 423 19.08 -16.37 22.45
C SER A 423 19.00 -17.83 22.00
N VAL A 424 18.90 -18.11 20.70
CA VAL A 424 18.86 -19.47 20.14
C VAL A 424 20.09 -20.31 20.49
N GLY A 425 21.23 -19.66 20.75
CA GLY A 425 22.43 -20.32 21.27
C GLY A 425 22.22 -21.05 22.63
N GLY A 426 21.16 -20.71 23.36
CA GLY A 426 20.76 -21.40 24.60
C GLY A 426 20.01 -22.73 24.39
N SER A 427 19.64 -23.06 23.14
CA SER A 427 18.92 -24.27 22.80
C SER A 427 19.85 -25.40 22.38
N LEU A 428 19.76 -26.51 23.08
CA LEU A 428 20.42 -27.79 22.74
C LEU A 428 19.81 -28.36 21.43
N VAL A 429 18.48 -28.32 21.29
CA VAL A 429 17.79 -28.75 20.08
C VAL A 429 18.34 -28.00 18.85
N ALA A 430 18.54 -26.68 18.95
CA ALA A 430 19.08 -25.89 17.85
C ALA A 430 20.53 -26.32 17.49
N TRP A 431 21.32 -26.69 18.47
CA TRP A 431 22.67 -27.19 18.22
C TRP A 431 22.67 -28.59 17.61
N LEU A 432 21.87 -29.51 18.16
CA LEU A 432 21.80 -30.89 17.67
C LEU A 432 21.20 -30.96 16.24
N ALA A 433 20.19 -30.14 15.94
CA ALA A 433 19.60 -30.04 14.62
C ALA A 433 20.45 -29.23 13.62
N GLY A 434 21.66 -28.80 14.00
CA GLY A 434 22.61 -28.11 13.12
C GLY A 434 22.32 -26.62 12.87
N ILE A 435 21.33 -26.03 13.54
CA ILE A 435 20.95 -24.61 13.39
C ILE A 435 22.06 -23.71 13.93
N THR A 436 22.62 -24.08 15.12
CA THR A 436 23.73 -23.35 15.74
C THR A 436 24.97 -24.25 15.85
N GLN A 437 26.13 -23.63 16.10
CA GLN A 437 27.38 -24.32 16.37
C GLN A 437 27.79 -24.20 17.86
N VAL A 438 26.88 -23.77 18.72
CA VAL A 438 27.13 -23.50 20.14
C VAL A 438 26.52 -24.62 21.00
N ASP A 439 27.36 -25.31 21.79
CA ASP A 439 26.94 -26.25 22.79
C ASP A 439 26.40 -25.50 24.02
N SER A 440 25.08 -25.46 24.17
CA SER A 440 24.43 -24.72 25.25
C SER A 440 24.73 -25.27 26.63
N ILE A 441 24.93 -26.58 26.74
CA ILE A 441 25.24 -27.23 28.04
C ILE A 441 26.67 -26.94 28.45
N ARG A 442 27.62 -27.07 27.53
CA ARG A 442 29.04 -26.77 27.78
C ARG A 442 29.25 -25.32 28.24
N HIS A 443 28.49 -24.40 27.71
CA HIS A 443 28.60 -22.98 28.02
C HIS A 443 27.62 -22.49 29.08
N GLY A 444 26.86 -23.39 29.74
CA GLY A 444 25.93 -23.04 30.79
C GLY A 444 24.80 -22.10 30.37
N LEU A 445 24.38 -22.18 29.10
CA LEU A 445 23.36 -21.28 28.54
C LEU A 445 21.94 -21.75 28.88
N LEU A 446 21.06 -20.78 29.14
CA LEU A 446 19.69 -21.04 29.54
C LEU A 446 18.76 -21.10 28.34
N PHE A 447 17.98 -22.18 28.20
CA PHE A 447 16.97 -22.36 27.14
C PHE A 447 15.80 -21.38 27.29
N GLU A 448 15.44 -21.05 28.53
CA GLU A 448 14.33 -20.15 28.87
C GLU A 448 14.54 -18.72 28.34
N ARG A 449 15.77 -18.37 27.98
CA ARG A 449 16.04 -17.12 27.25
C ARG A 449 15.62 -17.18 25.79
N PHE A 450 15.53 -18.38 25.22
CA PHE A 450 15.12 -18.60 23.84
C PHE A 450 13.61 -18.84 23.76
N LEU A 451 13.09 -19.84 24.49
CA LEU A 451 11.67 -20.16 24.56
C LEU A 451 11.25 -20.30 26.00
N ASP A 452 10.19 -19.61 26.38
CA ASP A 452 9.61 -19.61 27.71
C ASP A 452 8.08 -19.59 27.61
N LEU A 453 7.42 -20.55 28.24
CA LEU A 453 5.97 -20.66 28.26
C LEU A 453 5.28 -19.45 28.91
N GLU A 454 5.93 -18.81 29.89
CA GLU A 454 5.36 -17.69 30.62
C GLU A 454 5.38 -16.37 29.80
N ARG A 455 6.27 -16.27 28.80
CA ARG A 455 6.44 -15.06 27.94
C ARG A 455 5.53 -15.03 26.73
N LEU A 456 4.81 -16.10 26.46
CA LEU A 456 3.89 -16.13 25.33
C LEU A 456 2.64 -15.29 25.62
N PRO A 457 2.22 -14.43 24.67
CA PRO A 457 0.92 -13.76 24.79
C PRO A 457 -0.17 -14.82 24.95
N LYS A 458 -1.01 -14.70 25.98
CA LYS A 458 -2.14 -15.60 26.27
C LYS A 458 -3.08 -15.86 25.07
N MET A 459 -2.97 -15.07 24.02
CA MET A 459 -3.74 -15.19 22.76
C MET A 459 -3.34 -16.37 21.85
N ARG A 460 -2.20 -17.06 22.10
CA ARG A 460 -1.78 -18.22 21.28
C ARG A 460 -2.22 -19.58 21.80
N LEU A 461 -2.68 -19.67 23.04
CA LEU A 461 -3.00 -20.93 23.67
C LEU A 461 -4.46 -21.38 23.52
N GLY A 462 -5.31 -20.62 22.81
CA GLY A 462 -6.70 -21.03 22.58
C GLY A 462 -7.51 -21.28 23.86
N LEU A 463 -7.09 -20.68 25.00
CA LEU A 463 -7.74 -20.77 26.32
C LEU A 463 -8.51 -19.48 26.60
#